data_42bde3f8f3de248d965135abdf705735
#
_entry.id   42bde3f8f3de248d965135abdf705735
#
_cell.length_a   1.000
_cell.length_b   1.000
_cell.length_c   1.000
_cell.angle_alpha   90.00
_cell.angle_beta   90.00
_cell.angle_gamma   90.00
#
_symmetry.space_group_name_H-M   'P 1'
#
loop_
_entity.id
_entity.type
_entity.pdbx_description
1 polymer ?
#
loop_
_entity_poly.entity_id
_entity_poly.type
_entity_poly.pdbx_seq_one_letter_code
_entity_poly.pdbx_strand_id
1 'polypeptide(L)'
;GAYQISPGLDTYVDGTGWGASSWGSGTFGSSSAIGSNNQLRLWSMDSFGEDLIACPRGGSIYYWDYTNASTRAIALADLAGANLAPTLGLQVLISDVDRHVVILGADPINATASGRTGAIDPLLVAFSDQENAAEWEPLSTNTAGSLRCSAGSQIIGGLRARQETLIWTDVALYSLQFIGAPLTFGLTLINEGISLIGPNAPVNTPTGIFWMDKKGFYAYQGSVQPIPCSVHSYVFDDLNEGQAFQVFGFLNKQFNEVGWFYCSGSS
;
A
#
# COMPACT_ATOMS: atom_id res chain seq x y z
N GLY A 1 -25.34 -17.38 9.22
CA GLY A 1 -24.56 -16.51 10.09
C GLY A 1 -24.49 -15.11 9.50
N ALA A 2 -24.72 -14.09 10.33
CA ALA A 2 -24.57 -12.70 9.88
C ALA A 2 -23.07 -12.40 9.73
N TYR A 3 -22.64 -12.00 8.56
CA TYR A 3 -21.30 -11.48 8.35
C TYR A 3 -21.27 -10.03 8.82
N GLN A 4 -20.44 -9.74 9.78
CA GLN A 4 -20.18 -8.38 10.19
C GLN A 4 -18.90 -7.93 9.50
N ILE A 5 -19.04 -7.12 8.47
CA ILE A 5 -17.91 -6.47 7.81
C ILE A 5 -17.59 -5.24 8.64
N SER A 6 -16.40 -5.21 9.26
CA SER A 6 -15.87 -3.98 9.82
C SER A 6 -15.18 -3.21 8.70
N PRO A 7 -15.69 -2.06 8.23
CA PRO A 7 -15.13 -1.35 7.09
C PRO A 7 -13.81 -0.62 7.42
N GLY A 8 -13.25 -0.83 8.57
CA GLY A 8 -12.03 -0.20 9.03
C GLY A 8 -12.24 0.76 10.19
N LEU A 9 -11.25 1.60 10.46
CA LEU A 9 -11.34 2.59 11.56
C LEU A 9 -12.40 3.64 11.25
N ASP A 10 -13.21 3.98 12.26
CA ASP A 10 -14.30 4.96 12.18
C ASP A 10 -13.84 6.39 11.82
N THR A 11 -12.53 6.63 11.81
CA THR A 11 -11.93 7.95 11.52
C THR A 11 -11.93 8.34 10.05
N TYR A 12 -12.32 7.45 9.13
CA TYR A 12 -12.23 7.70 7.68
C TYR A 12 -13.53 7.97 6.97
N VAL A 13 -14.64 7.71 7.60
CA VAL A 13 -15.96 8.02 7.07
C VAL A 13 -16.79 8.57 8.22
N ASP A 14 -16.60 9.82 8.55
CA ASP A 14 -17.57 10.54 9.31
C ASP A 14 -18.81 10.69 8.44
N GLY A 15 -19.74 9.75 8.57
CA GLY A 15 -21.02 9.85 7.91
C GLY A 15 -21.73 11.12 8.34
N THR A 16 -22.36 11.81 7.42
CA THR A 16 -23.29 12.89 7.73
C THR A 16 -24.65 12.26 8.08
N GLY A 17 -25.11 12.42 9.28
CA GLY A 17 -26.45 12.00 9.65
C GLY A 17 -26.59 11.41 11.06
N TRP A 18 -27.79 11.04 11.40
CA TRP A 18 -28.11 10.37 12.65
C TRP A 18 -27.39 9.02 12.78
N GLY A 19 -26.61 8.88 13.83
CA GLY A 19 -25.88 7.64 14.09
C GLY A 19 -24.47 7.57 13.47
N ALA A 20 -23.97 8.62 12.85
CA ALA A 20 -22.65 8.66 12.23
C ALA A 20 -21.49 8.84 13.23
N SER A 21 -21.76 9.11 14.50
CA SER A 21 -20.77 9.30 15.56
C SER A 21 -21.25 8.69 16.88
N SER A 22 -20.38 8.67 17.90
CA SER A 22 -20.74 8.20 19.24
C SER A 22 -21.91 9.04 19.80
N TRP A 23 -22.84 8.38 20.49
CA TRP A 23 -23.92 9.05 21.22
C TRP A 23 -23.36 10.11 22.16
N GLY A 24 -23.85 11.35 22.02
CA GLY A 24 -23.44 12.48 22.86
C GLY A 24 -22.27 13.30 22.31
N SER A 25 -21.75 13.02 21.12
CA SER A 25 -20.77 13.90 20.47
C SER A 25 -21.47 14.98 19.65
N GLY A 26 -21.29 16.22 20.04
CA GLY A 26 -21.81 17.41 19.32
C GLY A 26 -23.22 17.85 19.75
N THR A 27 -23.66 19.00 19.21
CA THR A 27 -25.02 19.54 19.38
C THR A 27 -25.99 18.85 18.41
N PHE A 28 -27.23 18.68 18.86
CA PHE A 28 -28.32 18.11 18.04
C PHE A 28 -28.44 18.87 16.70
N GLY A 29 -28.24 18.17 15.59
CA GLY A 29 -28.31 18.78 14.25
C GLY A 29 -27.00 19.27 13.66
N SER A 30 -25.85 19.13 14.35
CA SER A 30 -24.55 19.35 13.70
C SER A 30 -24.16 18.12 12.88
N SER A 31 -24.13 18.29 11.55
CA SER A 31 -23.43 17.33 10.71
C SER A 31 -21.93 17.39 11.06
N SER A 32 -21.31 16.24 11.31
CA SER A 32 -19.85 16.20 11.21
C SER A 32 -19.48 16.61 9.79
N ALA A 33 -18.69 17.66 9.67
CA ALA A 33 -18.17 18.03 8.37
C ALA A 33 -17.34 16.85 7.85
N ILE A 34 -17.79 16.23 6.78
CA ILE A 34 -16.89 15.36 5.99
C ILE A 34 -15.81 16.30 5.53
N GLY A 35 -14.64 16.23 6.19
CA GLY A 35 -13.48 16.94 5.69
C GLY A 35 -13.20 16.42 4.29
N SER A 36 -13.33 17.26 3.28
CA SER A 36 -12.96 16.95 1.89
C SER A 36 -11.51 16.48 1.73
N ASN A 37 -10.75 16.47 2.82
CA ASN A 37 -9.35 16.07 2.91
C ASN A 37 -9.13 14.67 3.48
N ASN A 38 -10.18 13.94 3.87
CA ASN A 38 -10.02 12.58 4.38
C ASN A 38 -9.93 11.60 3.22
N GLN A 39 -8.75 11.01 3.04
CA GLN A 39 -8.54 10.00 2.01
C GLN A 39 -9.32 8.72 2.31
N LEU A 40 -9.84 8.08 1.26
CA LEU A 40 -10.50 6.77 1.38
C LEU A 40 -9.51 5.74 1.93
N ARG A 41 -9.97 4.95 2.90
CA ARG A 41 -9.17 3.83 3.42
C ARG A 41 -9.23 2.66 2.45
N LEU A 42 -8.10 2.37 1.85
CA LEU A 42 -7.94 1.31 0.87
C LEU A 42 -7.46 0.02 1.53
N TRP A 43 -7.79 -1.11 0.90
CA TRP A 43 -7.26 -2.43 1.23
C TRP A 43 -6.29 -2.86 0.14
N SER A 44 -5.17 -3.44 0.55
CA SER A 44 -4.29 -4.21 -0.32
C SER A 44 -4.40 -5.68 0.03
N MET A 45 -4.39 -6.53 -1.00
CA MET A 45 -4.48 -7.98 -0.85
C MET A 45 -3.57 -8.62 -1.88
N ASP A 46 -2.86 -9.67 -1.47
CA ASP A 46 -2.04 -10.46 -2.37
C ASP A 46 -2.03 -11.93 -1.94
N SER A 47 -1.79 -12.84 -2.89
CA SER A 47 -1.84 -14.29 -2.65
C SER A 47 -0.47 -14.82 -2.26
N PHE A 48 -0.40 -15.53 -1.15
CA PHE A 48 0.78 -16.23 -0.68
C PHE A 48 0.57 -17.74 -0.87
N GLY A 49 0.84 -18.23 -2.08
CA GLY A 49 0.44 -19.57 -2.49
C GLY A 49 -1.08 -19.67 -2.67
N GLU A 50 -1.73 -20.52 -1.91
CA GLU A 50 -3.19 -20.65 -1.87
C GLU A 50 -3.83 -19.73 -0.81
N ASP A 51 -3.02 -19.18 0.09
CA ASP A 51 -3.46 -18.32 1.19
C ASP A 51 -3.54 -16.85 0.75
N LEU A 52 -4.24 -16.04 1.53
CA LEU A 52 -4.41 -14.62 1.26
C LEU A 52 -3.84 -13.78 2.41
N ILE A 53 -3.07 -12.76 2.05
CA ILE A 53 -2.66 -11.73 3.00
C ILE A 53 -3.36 -10.42 2.63
N ALA A 54 -3.95 -9.77 3.61
CA ALA A 54 -4.71 -8.55 3.44
C ALA A 54 -4.27 -7.48 4.44
N CYS A 55 -4.17 -6.24 3.98
CA CYS A 55 -3.79 -5.10 4.81
C CYS A 55 -4.71 -3.91 4.50
N PRO A 56 -5.57 -3.49 5.43
CA PRO A 56 -6.19 -2.17 5.36
C PRO A 56 -5.12 -1.12 5.62
N ARG A 57 -5.04 -0.13 4.75
CA ARG A 57 -4.00 0.91 4.83
C ARG A 57 -3.96 1.56 6.22
N GLY A 58 -2.80 1.52 6.86
CA GLY A 58 -2.61 2.03 8.22
C GLY A 58 -3.21 1.17 9.32
N GLY A 59 -3.59 -0.07 9.03
CA GLY A 59 -4.19 -1.00 9.98
C GLY A 59 -3.44 -2.32 10.12
N SER A 60 -4.06 -3.25 10.82
CA SER A 60 -3.50 -4.58 11.07
C SER A 60 -3.42 -5.40 9.78
N ILE A 61 -2.43 -6.27 9.73
CA ILE A 61 -2.22 -7.18 8.61
C ILE A 61 -2.89 -8.51 8.96
N TYR A 62 -3.62 -9.08 8.01
CA TYR A 62 -4.39 -10.29 8.20
C TYR A 62 -3.91 -11.40 7.28
N TYR A 63 -3.92 -12.62 7.81
CA TYR A 63 -3.63 -13.85 7.09
C TYR A 63 -4.88 -14.74 7.07
N TRP A 64 -5.26 -15.23 5.90
CA TRP A 64 -6.36 -16.15 5.72
C TRP A 64 -5.84 -17.44 5.10
N ASP A 65 -6.06 -18.55 5.80
CA ASP A 65 -5.63 -19.89 5.42
C ASP A 65 -6.73 -20.55 4.55
N TYR A 66 -6.39 -20.88 3.33
CA TYR A 66 -7.28 -21.56 2.38
C TYR A 66 -7.71 -22.94 2.88
N THR A 67 -6.85 -23.68 3.59
CA THR A 67 -7.17 -25.02 4.10
C THR A 67 -8.27 -24.97 5.17
N ASN A 68 -8.41 -23.82 5.85
CA ASN A 68 -9.44 -23.51 6.82
C ASN A 68 -10.38 -22.40 6.34
N ALA A 69 -10.80 -22.47 5.09
CA ALA A 69 -11.58 -21.42 4.41
C ALA A 69 -12.89 -21.01 5.12
N SER A 70 -13.40 -21.84 6.03
CA SER A 70 -14.57 -21.52 6.87
C SER A 70 -14.24 -20.62 8.07
N THR A 71 -12.96 -20.42 8.39
CA THR A 71 -12.52 -19.57 9.49
C THR A 71 -12.28 -18.15 9.01
N ARG A 72 -12.29 -17.20 9.93
CA ARG A 72 -11.92 -15.81 9.65
C ARG A 72 -10.42 -15.69 9.52
N ALA A 73 -9.97 -14.70 8.75
CA ALA A 73 -8.57 -14.28 8.77
C ALA A 73 -8.15 -13.87 10.20
N ILE A 74 -6.93 -14.23 10.56
CA ILE A 74 -6.31 -13.87 11.84
C ILE A 74 -5.28 -12.76 11.61
N ALA A 75 -4.89 -12.04 12.66
CA ALA A 75 -3.78 -11.10 12.51
C ALA A 75 -2.49 -11.87 12.18
N LEU A 76 -1.67 -11.31 11.30
CA LEU A 76 -0.40 -11.92 10.90
C LEU A 76 0.52 -12.19 12.11
N ALA A 77 0.48 -11.30 13.09
CA ALA A 77 1.23 -11.45 14.33
C ALA A 77 0.71 -12.58 15.25
N ASP A 78 -0.52 -13.05 15.03
CA ASP A 78 -1.13 -14.15 15.78
C ASP A 78 -1.02 -15.50 15.04
N LEU A 79 -0.35 -15.51 13.87
CA LEU A 79 -0.10 -16.75 13.13
C LEU A 79 0.76 -17.71 13.96
N ALA A 80 0.47 -19.00 13.88
CA ALA A 80 1.25 -20.01 14.58
C ALA A 80 2.72 -19.95 14.15
N GLY A 81 3.62 -19.75 15.12
CA GLY A 81 5.05 -19.57 14.86
C GLY A 81 5.44 -18.15 14.44
N ALA A 82 4.53 -17.18 14.53
CA ALA A 82 4.86 -15.78 14.21
C ALA A 82 5.99 -15.27 15.12
N ASN A 83 7.06 -14.80 14.48
CA ASN A 83 8.21 -14.22 15.14
C ASN A 83 8.47 -12.82 14.59
N LEU A 84 8.26 -11.80 15.41
CA LEU A 84 8.40 -10.40 15.07
C LEU A 84 7.62 -9.95 13.80
N ALA A 85 6.49 -10.61 13.50
CA ALA A 85 5.64 -10.22 12.38
C ALA A 85 5.10 -8.79 12.56
N PRO A 86 5.03 -7.98 11.47
CA PRO A 86 4.47 -6.64 11.53
C PRO A 86 3.01 -6.65 11.98
N THR A 87 2.68 -5.72 12.86
CA THR A 87 1.31 -5.56 13.38
C THR A 87 0.50 -4.54 12.59
N LEU A 88 1.20 -3.61 11.95
CA LEU A 88 0.61 -2.52 11.15
C LEU A 88 1.34 -2.37 9.82
N GLY A 89 0.63 -1.89 8.79
CA GLY A 89 1.21 -1.62 7.48
C GLY A 89 0.38 -0.67 6.62
N LEU A 90 0.99 -0.12 5.58
CA LEU A 90 0.29 0.70 4.58
C LEU A 90 -0.17 -0.12 3.38
N GLN A 91 0.63 -1.11 2.98
CA GLN A 91 0.33 -1.98 1.84
C GLN A 91 1.08 -3.31 1.97
N VAL A 92 0.44 -4.40 1.55
CA VAL A 92 1.09 -5.72 1.40
C VAL A 92 1.31 -6.03 -0.07
N LEU A 93 2.44 -6.65 -0.36
CA LEU A 93 2.81 -7.21 -1.66
C LEU A 93 3.52 -8.55 -1.42
N ILE A 94 3.41 -9.47 -2.38
CA ILE A 94 4.19 -10.72 -2.36
C ILE A 94 5.23 -10.65 -3.48
N SER A 95 6.49 -10.97 -3.16
CA SER A 95 7.54 -11.09 -4.17
C SER A 95 7.32 -12.36 -5.02
N ASP A 96 7.24 -12.21 -6.35
CA ASP A 96 6.96 -13.33 -7.25
C ASP A 96 8.08 -14.36 -7.32
N VAL A 97 9.32 -13.89 -7.21
CA VAL A 97 10.50 -14.73 -7.47
C VAL A 97 10.82 -15.60 -6.26
N ASP A 98 10.69 -15.03 -5.07
CA ASP A 98 11.24 -15.62 -3.85
C ASP A 98 10.18 -15.83 -2.78
N ARG A 99 8.93 -15.45 -3.07
CA ARG A 99 7.78 -15.61 -2.19
C ARG A 99 8.01 -15.07 -0.77
N HIS A 100 8.57 -13.87 -0.71
CA HIS A 100 8.60 -13.08 0.52
C HIS A 100 7.32 -12.26 0.63
N VAL A 101 6.81 -12.15 1.84
CA VAL A 101 5.77 -11.15 2.15
C VAL A 101 6.47 -9.82 2.37
N VAL A 102 6.08 -8.80 1.63
CA VAL A 102 6.64 -7.45 1.74
C VAL A 102 5.57 -6.50 2.27
N ILE A 103 5.86 -5.82 3.36
CA ILE A 103 4.98 -4.81 3.96
C ILE A 103 5.62 -3.43 3.80
N LEU A 104 4.90 -2.57 3.11
CA LEU A 104 5.27 -1.16 2.96
C LEU A 104 4.71 -0.35 4.12
N GLY A 105 5.52 0.53 4.71
CA GLY A 105 5.15 1.32 5.86
C GLY A 105 4.82 0.46 7.07
N ALA A 106 5.71 -0.45 7.42
CA ALA A 106 5.53 -1.35 8.56
C ALA A 106 5.88 -0.66 9.89
N ASP A 107 5.40 -1.22 10.99
CA ASP A 107 5.88 -0.89 12.32
C ASP A 107 7.26 -1.54 12.55
N PRO A 108 8.26 -0.77 13.01
CA PRO A 108 9.62 -1.29 13.20
C PRO A 108 9.71 -2.28 14.37
N ILE A 109 10.73 -3.14 14.34
CA ILE A 109 11.10 -3.98 15.47
C ILE A 109 11.55 -3.08 16.63
N ASN A 110 11.05 -3.36 17.83
CA ASN A 110 11.41 -2.59 19.01
C ASN A 110 12.81 -2.99 19.50
N ALA A 111 13.74 -2.05 19.48
CA ALA A 111 15.13 -2.29 19.89
C ALA A 111 15.29 -2.51 21.41
N THR A 112 14.30 -2.11 22.21
CA THR A 112 14.40 -2.12 23.69
C THR A 112 13.46 -3.13 24.36
N ALA A 113 12.49 -3.67 23.62
CA ALA A 113 11.54 -4.65 24.12
C ALA A 113 11.26 -5.71 23.05
N SER A 114 10.81 -6.89 23.45
CA SER A 114 10.36 -7.91 22.50
C SER A 114 9.16 -7.42 21.69
N GLY A 115 9.15 -7.65 20.39
CA GLY A 115 8.03 -7.37 19.50
C GLY A 115 8.23 -6.16 18.60
N ARG A 116 7.13 -5.63 18.10
CA ARG A 116 7.07 -4.45 17.24
C ARG A 116 6.66 -3.22 18.04
N THR A 117 6.92 -2.03 17.48
CA THR A 117 6.61 -0.77 18.20
C THR A 117 5.10 -0.47 18.25
N GLY A 118 4.30 -1.08 17.37
CA GLY A 118 2.88 -0.76 17.23
C GLY A 118 2.60 0.64 16.65
N ALA A 119 3.64 1.26 16.08
CA ALA A 119 3.53 2.56 15.41
C ALA A 119 4.20 2.48 14.04
N ILE A 120 3.49 2.85 12.99
CA ILE A 120 3.98 2.80 11.61
C ILE A 120 5.19 3.72 11.43
N ASP A 121 6.29 3.19 10.88
CA ASP A 121 7.28 4.00 10.18
C ASP A 121 6.88 4.08 8.70
N PRO A 122 6.41 5.24 8.23
CA PRO A 122 5.82 5.35 6.89
C PRO A 122 6.82 5.14 5.74
N LEU A 123 8.11 5.03 6.02
CA LEU A 123 9.17 4.78 5.04
C LEU A 123 9.82 3.39 5.15
N LEU A 124 9.40 2.59 6.13
CA LEU A 124 9.95 1.26 6.36
C LEU A 124 9.36 0.24 5.38
N VAL A 125 10.22 -0.56 4.79
CA VAL A 125 9.88 -1.73 3.99
C VAL A 125 10.35 -2.95 4.74
N ALA A 126 9.43 -3.75 5.28
CA ALA A 126 9.75 -4.99 5.98
C ALA A 126 9.44 -6.18 5.07
N PHE A 127 10.23 -7.24 5.15
CA PHE A 127 10.01 -8.46 4.39
C PHE A 127 10.23 -9.70 5.27
N SER A 128 9.39 -10.71 5.05
CA SER A 128 9.45 -11.98 5.77
C SER A 128 10.64 -12.81 5.32
N ASP A 129 10.85 -13.95 5.98
CA ASP A 129 11.69 -15.00 5.42
C ASP A 129 11.08 -15.63 4.17
N GLN A 130 11.90 -16.23 3.33
CA GLN A 130 11.49 -16.86 2.08
C GLN A 130 10.47 -17.98 2.34
N GLU A 131 9.37 -17.96 1.61
CA GLU A 131 8.27 -18.93 1.73
C GLU A 131 7.68 -19.08 3.14
N ASN A 132 7.96 -18.15 4.04
CA ASN A 132 7.50 -18.19 5.42
C ASN A 132 6.90 -16.85 5.87
N ALA A 133 5.58 -16.77 5.90
CA ALA A 133 4.86 -15.56 6.33
C ALA A 133 4.94 -15.29 7.83
N ALA A 134 5.39 -16.26 8.63
CA ALA A 134 5.45 -16.12 10.08
C ALA A 134 6.79 -15.58 10.62
N GLU A 135 7.89 -15.70 9.85
CA GLU A 135 9.22 -15.32 10.33
C GLU A 135 9.68 -13.97 9.79
N TRP A 136 9.95 -13.04 10.70
CA TRP A 136 10.34 -11.66 10.39
C TRP A 136 11.54 -11.15 11.19
N GLU A 137 12.12 -12.01 12.06
CA GLU A 137 13.33 -11.66 12.78
C GLU A 137 14.54 -11.71 11.83
N PRO A 138 15.30 -10.62 11.68
CA PRO A 138 16.52 -10.64 10.85
C PRO A 138 17.60 -11.46 11.51
N LEU A 139 17.84 -12.66 11.01
CA LEU A 139 18.89 -13.56 11.47
C LEU A 139 19.90 -13.83 10.35
N SER A 140 21.12 -14.20 10.69
CA SER A 140 22.13 -14.61 9.71
C SER A 140 21.80 -15.91 8.98
N THR A 141 20.80 -16.64 9.46
CA THR A 141 20.37 -17.95 8.95
C THR A 141 19.10 -17.90 8.12
N ASN A 142 18.44 -16.74 8.03
CA ASN A 142 17.22 -16.55 7.26
C ASN A 142 17.34 -15.33 6.32
N THR A 143 16.29 -15.04 5.59
CA THR A 143 16.23 -13.97 4.60
C THR A 143 15.31 -12.81 5.01
N ALA A 144 14.74 -12.88 6.23
CA ALA A 144 13.91 -11.81 6.77
C ALA A 144 14.70 -10.52 7.02
N GLY A 145 14.05 -9.38 6.90
CA GLY A 145 14.72 -8.12 7.13
C GLY A 145 13.85 -6.89 6.91
N SER A 146 14.49 -5.76 6.91
CA SER A 146 13.84 -4.49 6.59
C SER A 146 14.81 -3.49 5.97
N LEU A 147 14.28 -2.64 5.11
CA LEU A 147 14.98 -1.52 4.48
C LEU A 147 14.14 -0.25 4.68
N ARG A 148 14.76 0.90 4.58
CA ARG A 148 14.06 2.17 4.75
C ARG A 148 14.33 3.09 3.57
N CYS A 149 13.28 3.65 2.98
CA CYS A 149 13.41 4.69 1.96
C CYS A 149 14.10 5.93 2.56
N SER A 150 15.07 6.47 1.85
CA SER A 150 15.87 7.62 2.32
C SER A 150 15.26 8.97 1.98
N ALA A 151 14.37 9.03 0.97
CA ALA A 151 13.71 10.26 0.52
C ALA A 151 12.20 10.15 0.65
N GLY A 152 11.59 11.23 1.12
CA GLY A 152 10.15 11.35 1.33
C GLY A 152 9.74 11.34 2.79
N SER A 153 8.44 11.53 3.02
CA SER A 153 7.83 11.49 4.33
C SER A 153 6.99 10.22 4.53
N GLN A 154 6.49 9.64 3.44
CA GLN A 154 5.68 8.42 3.47
C GLN A 154 5.71 7.67 2.13
N ILE A 155 5.51 6.36 2.19
CA ILE A 155 5.24 5.54 1.02
C ILE A 155 3.76 5.71 0.64
N ILE A 156 3.53 6.11 -0.61
CA ILE A 156 2.19 6.23 -1.17
C ILE A 156 1.69 4.87 -1.63
N GLY A 157 2.52 4.10 -2.32
CA GLY A 157 2.17 2.77 -2.77
C GLY A 157 3.32 2.04 -3.42
N GLY A 158 3.11 0.77 -3.70
CA GLY A 158 4.02 -0.07 -4.46
C GLY A 158 3.28 -0.91 -5.49
N LEU A 159 4.01 -1.29 -6.53
CA LEU A 159 3.51 -2.16 -7.59
C LEU A 159 4.59 -3.16 -7.98
N ARG A 160 4.21 -4.42 -8.04
CA ARG A 160 5.07 -5.49 -8.52
C ARG A 160 5.26 -5.38 -10.04
N ALA A 161 6.51 -5.22 -10.46
CA ALA A 161 6.96 -5.28 -11.84
C ALA A 161 7.49 -6.69 -12.16
N ARG A 162 8.12 -6.88 -13.28
CA ARG A 162 8.53 -8.21 -13.78
C ARG A 162 9.69 -8.82 -12.97
N GLN A 163 10.65 -8.01 -12.51
CA GLN A 163 11.85 -8.45 -11.79
C GLN A 163 12.16 -7.59 -10.57
N GLU A 164 11.29 -6.66 -10.27
CA GLU A 164 11.44 -5.68 -9.21
C GLU A 164 10.08 -5.26 -8.68
N THR A 165 10.05 -4.69 -7.50
CA THR A 165 8.88 -4.00 -6.96
C THR A 165 9.18 -2.52 -6.95
N LEU A 166 8.38 -1.74 -7.67
CA LEU A 166 8.47 -0.29 -7.64
C LEU A 166 7.74 0.23 -6.40
N ILE A 167 8.39 1.15 -5.68
CA ILE A 167 7.87 1.77 -4.46
C ILE A 167 7.92 3.28 -4.62
N TRP A 168 6.77 3.92 -4.55
CA TRP A 168 6.65 5.37 -4.60
C TRP A 168 6.51 5.94 -3.20
N THR A 169 7.35 6.90 -2.89
CA THR A 169 7.12 7.83 -1.78
C THR A 169 6.37 9.07 -2.30
N ASP A 170 6.12 10.00 -1.42
CA ASP A 170 5.53 11.31 -1.77
C ASP A 170 6.45 12.19 -2.65
N VAL A 171 7.74 11.84 -2.80
CA VAL A 171 8.72 12.64 -3.57
C VAL A 171 9.67 11.82 -4.44
N ALA A 172 9.65 10.48 -4.36
CA ALA A 172 10.65 9.65 -5.04
C ALA A 172 10.11 8.28 -5.44
N LEU A 173 10.76 7.68 -6.44
CA LEU A 173 10.54 6.32 -6.90
C LEU A 173 11.75 5.45 -6.59
N TYR A 174 11.50 4.30 -5.98
CA TYR A 174 12.48 3.27 -5.65
C TYR A 174 12.21 1.96 -6.39
N SER A 175 13.26 1.21 -6.62
CA SER A 175 13.23 -0.20 -7.02
C SER A 175 13.67 -1.06 -5.85
N LEU A 176 12.85 -2.02 -5.46
CA LEU A 176 13.17 -3.09 -4.55
C LEU A 176 13.41 -4.36 -5.37
N GLN A 177 14.63 -4.88 -5.36
CA GLN A 177 15.04 -6.06 -6.11
C GLN A 177 15.59 -7.13 -5.18
N PHE A 178 15.26 -8.38 -5.46
CA PHE A 178 15.92 -9.50 -4.82
C PHE A 178 17.34 -9.64 -5.35
N ILE A 179 18.30 -9.55 -4.45
CA ILE A 179 19.74 -9.61 -4.77
C ILE A 179 20.42 -10.84 -4.15
N GLY A 180 19.68 -11.60 -3.33
CA GLY A 180 20.18 -12.79 -2.66
C GLY A 180 21.06 -12.49 -1.46
N ALA A 181 21.57 -13.58 -0.85
CA ALA A 181 22.40 -13.46 0.34
C ALA A 181 23.68 -12.64 0.07
N PRO A 182 24.15 -11.84 1.06
CA PRO A 182 23.66 -11.76 2.44
C PRO A 182 22.56 -10.71 2.70
N LEU A 183 22.16 -9.93 1.70
CA LEU A 183 21.30 -8.75 1.88
C LEU A 183 19.82 -8.99 1.55
N THR A 184 19.47 -10.12 0.96
CA THR A 184 18.14 -10.51 0.47
C THR A 184 17.60 -9.53 -0.57
N PHE A 185 17.27 -8.31 -0.19
CA PHE A 185 16.78 -7.25 -1.07
C PHE A 185 17.70 -6.05 -1.11
N GLY A 186 17.80 -5.45 -2.29
CA GLY A 186 18.39 -4.12 -2.53
C GLY A 186 17.31 -3.09 -2.81
N LEU A 187 17.38 -1.95 -2.14
CA LEU A 187 16.50 -0.81 -2.35
C LEU A 187 17.29 0.31 -3.04
N THR A 188 16.96 0.60 -4.29
CA THR A 188 17.66 1.57 -5.11
C THR A 188 16.75 2.74 -5.46
N LEU A 189 17.22 3.97 -5.24
CA LEU A 189 16.54 5.18 -5.69
C LEU A 189 16.64 5.30 -7.21
N ILE A 190 15.52 5.32 -7.92
CA ILE A 190 15.46 5.47 -9.38
C ILE A 190 15.39 6.94 -9.77
N ASN A 191 14.47 7.68 -9.13
CA ASN A 191 14.22 9.08 -9.47
C ASN A 191 13.69 9.87 -8.27
N GLU A 192 14.08 11.12 -8.17
CA GLU A 192 13.55 12.11 -7.22
C GLU A 192 12.69 13.14 -7.94
N GLY A 193 11.77 13.78 -7.22
CA GLY A 193 10.85 14.78 -7.75
C GLY A 193 9.63 14.17 -8.46
N ILE A 194 9.42 12.86 -8.33
CA ILE A 194 8.29 12.13 -8.88
C ILE A 194 7.56 11.43 -7.75
N SER A 195 6.25 11.52 -7.76
CA SER A 195 5.39 10.91 -6.76
C SER A 195 4.34 10.01 -7.40
N LEU A 196 3.45 9.52 -6.59
CA LEU A 196 2.26 8.78 -6.98
C LEU A 196 1.04 9.49 -6.42
N ILE A 197 0.01 9.69 -7.22
CA ILE A 197 -1.19 10.39 -6.74
C ILE A 197 -1.97 9.57 -5.70
N GLY A 198 -2.03 8.26 -5.89
CA GLY A 198 -2.71 7.34 -4.99
C GLY A 198 -2.27 5.89 -5.16
N PRO A 199 -2.49 5.02 -4.17
CA PRO A 199 -1.96 3.65 -4.17
C PRO A 199 -2.39 2.80 -5.37
N ASN A 200 -3.57 3.05 -5.95
CA ASN A 200 -4.13 2.29 -7.06
C ASN A 200 -3.95 2.98 -8.42
N ALA A 201 -3.16 4.06 -8.47
CA ALA A 201 -2.89 4.77 -9.72
C ALA A 201 -1.89 4.08 -10.66
N PRO A 202 -0.92 3.26 -10.21
CA PRO A 202 0.01 2.64 -11.13
C PRO A 202 -0.60 1.44 -11.84
N VAL A 203 -0.27 1.32 -13.12
CA VAL A 203 -0.77 0.26 -14.03
C VAL A 203 0.40 -0.49 -14.63
N ASN A 204 0.44 -1.80 -14.38
CA ASN A 204 1.43 -2.69 -14.98
C ASN A 204 0.94 -3.17 -16.36
N THR A 205 1.77 -2.98 -17.38
CA THR A 205 1.50 -3.42 -18.75
C THR A 205 2.66 -4.23 -19.30
N PRO A 206 2.48 -5.00 -20.40
CA PRO A 206 3.59 -5.71 -21.04
C PRO A 206 4.74 -4.82 -21.51
N THR A 207 4.47 -3.54 -21.77
CA THR A 207 5.45 -2.57 -22.30
C THR A 207 6.11 -1.73 -21.21
N GLY A 208 5.59 -1.74 -19.97
CA GLY A 208 6.11 -0.95 -18.86
C GLY A 208 5.05 -0.59 -17.85
N ILE A 209 5.43 0.20 -16.87
CA ILE A 209 4.54 0.67 -15.82
C ILE A 209 4.19 2.12 -16.07
N PHE A 210 2.90 2.43 -16.00
CA PHE A 210 2.36 3.76 -16.21
C PHE A 210 1.68 4.23 -14.94
N TRP A 211 1.82 5.51 -14.59
CA TRP A 211 1.11 6.07 -13.42
C TRP A 211 0.79 7.55 -13.59
N MET A 212 -0.15 7.98 -12.78
CA MET A 212 -0.53 9.37 -12.60
C MET A 212 0.11 9.90 -11.33
N ASP A 213 0.83 11.00 -11.44
CA ASP A 213 1.31 11.84 -10.35
C ASP A 213 0.38 13.04 -10.16
N LYS A 214 0.63 13.89 -9.18
CA LYS A 214 -0.10 15.14 -8.96
C LYS A 214 0.10 16.19 -10.09
N LYS A 215 1.16 16.03 -10.87
CA LYS A 215 1.58 17.00 -11.89
C LYS A 215 1.65 16.46 -13.31
N GLY A 216 1.38 15.20 -13.53
CA GLY A 216 1.49 14.62 -14.85
C GLY A 216 1.40 13.11 -14.89
N PHE A 217 1.57 12.58 -16.08
CA PHE A 217 1.61 11.15 -16.33
C PHE A 217 3.04 10.72 -16.65
N TYR A 218 3.41 9.54 -16.18
CA TYR A 218 4.75 8.99 -16.31
C TYR A 218 4.71 7.53 -16.74
N ALA A 219 5.79 7.10 -17.39
CA ALA A 219 6.05 5.71 -17.73
C ALA A 219 7.42 5.29 -17.23
N TYR A 220 7.53 4.03 -16.83
CA TYR A 220 8.78 3.37 -16.49
C TYR A 220 9.01 2.16 -17.38
N GLN A 221 10.11 2.19 -18.12
CA GLN A 221 10.58 1.13 -19.02
C GLN A 221 12.10 0.94 -18.84
N GLY A 222 12.54 0.81 -17.57
CA GLY A 222 13.96 0.85 -17.20
C GLY A 222 14.47 2.26 -16.93
N SER A 223 13.77 3.28 -17.37
CA SER A 223 13.96 4.70 -17.01
C SER A 223 12.62 5.39 -16.91
N VAL A 224 12.55 6.45 -16.12
CA VAL A 224 11.33 7.25 -15.96
C VAL A 224 11.23 8.26 -17.10
N GLN A 225 10.07 8.28 -17.76
CA GLN A 225 9.77 9.21 -18.85
C GLN A 225 8.43 9.92 -18.58
N PRO A 226 8.34 11.24 -18.73
CA PRO A 226 7.07 11.93 -18.69
C PRO A 226 6.28 11.60 -19.98
N ILE A 227 4.96 11.44 -19.83
CA ILE A 227 4.06 11.22 -20.95
C ILE A 227 3.41 12.55 -21.31
N PRO A 228 3.62 13.08 -22.54
CA PRO A 228 2.94 14.29 -22.97
C PRO A 228 1.43 14.05 -23.06
N CYS A 229 0.65 14.97 -22.49
CA CYS A 229 -0.80 14.89 -22.48
C CYS A 229 -1.40 16.20 -23.04
N SER A 230 -2.17 16.10 -24.11
CA SER A 230 -2.81 17.27 -24.74
C SER A 230 -3.94 17.87 -23.88
N VAL A 231 -4.50 17.11 -22.95
CA VAL A 231 -5.55 17.53 -22.02
C VAL A 231 -5.02 17.74 -20.60
N HIS A 232 -3.73 17.96 -20.46
CA HIS A 232 -3.05 18.09 -19.16
C HIS A 232 -3.73 19.12 -18.26
N SER A 233 -3.86 20.35 -18.68
CA SER A 233 -4.49 21.41 -17.88
C SER A 233 -5.94 21.09 -17.53
N TYR A 234 -6.70 20.50 -18.46
CA TYR A 234 -8.08 20.09 -18.19
C TYR A 234 -8.19 19.09 -17.02
N VAL A 235 -7.26 18.14 -16.94
CA VAL A 235 -7.27 17.12 -15.89
C VAL A 235 -6.73 17.68 -14.57
N PHE A 236 -5.56 18.32 -14.60
CA PHE A 236 -4.83 18.70 -13.38
C PHE A 236 -5.34 19.99 -12.73
N ASP A 237 -5.99 20.89 -13.50
CA ASP A 237 -6.65 22.06 -12.93
C ASP A 237 -7.98 21.71 -12.24
N ASP A 238 -8.60 20.58 -12.62
CA ASP A 238 -9.88 20.09 -12.06
C ASP A 238 -9.69 18.91 -11.09
N LEU A 239 -8.46 18.54 -10.78
CA LEU A 239 -8.15 17.38 -9.91
C LEU A 239 -8.46 17.69 -8.45
N ASN A 240 -9.26 16.83 -7.80
CA ASN A 240 -9.51 16.89 -6.36
C ASN A 240 -8.39 16.16 -5.58
N GLU A 241 -7.35 16.89 -5.20
CA GLU A 241 -6.24 16.31 -4.42
C GLU A 241 -6.68 15.80 -3.05
N GLY A 242 -7.76 16.31 -2.47
CA GLY A 242 -8.33 15.83 -1.21
C GLY A 242 -8.88 14.40 -1.30
N GLN A 243 -9.13 13.91 -2.53
CA GLN A 243 -9.62 12.56 -2.79
C GLN A 243 -8.65 11.76 -3.70
N ALA A 244 -7.37 12.09 -3.66
CA ALA A 244 -6.33 11.51 -4.51
C ALA A 244 -6.25 9.97 -4.40
N PHE A 245 -6.54 9.38 -3.23
CA PHE A 245 -6.53 7.92 -3.06
C PHE A 245 -7.67 7.19 -3.77
N GLN A 246 -8.66 7.90 -4.29
CA GLN A 246 -9.70 7.34 -5.14
C GLN A 246 -9.28 7.25 -6.62
N VAL A 247 -8.12 7.78 -6.97
CA VAL A 247 -7.58 7.62 -8.32
C VAL A 247 -7.24 6.15 -8.57
N PHE A 248 -7.78 5.63 -9.64
CA PHE A 248 -7.64 4.25 -10.04
C PHE A 248 -7.19 4.14 -11.49
N GLY A 249 -6.07 3.45 -11.70
CA GLY A 249 -5.54 3.15 -13.03
C GLY A 249 -6.03 1.80 -13.56
N PHE A 250 -6.27 1.69 -14.86
CA PHE A 250 -6.69 0.45 -15.50
C PHE A 250 -6.04 0.24 -16.87
N LEU A 251 -5.90 -1.03 -17.25
CA LEU A 251 -5.44 -1.45 -18.57
C LEU A 251 -6.60 -2.02 -19.38
N ASN A 252 -6.93 -1.38 -20.48
CA ASN A 252 -7.83 -1.92 -21.48
C ASN A 252 -7.03 -2.74 -22.51
N LYS A 253 -6.92 -4.04 -22.26
CA LYS A 253 -6.11 -4.96 -23.09
C LYS A 253 -6.61 -5.05 -24.53
N GLN A 254 -7.90 -4.89 -24.78
CA GLN A 254 -8.50 -5.01 -26.11
C GLN A 254 -8.03 -3.90 -27.05
N PHE A 255 -7.87 -2.69 -26.52
CA PHE A 255 -7.48 -1.51 -27.29
C PHE A 255 -6.04 -1.06 -27.01
N ASN A 256 -5.32 -1.80 -26.12
CA ASN A 256 -3.97 -1.44 -25.70
C ASN A 256 -3.88 -0.02 -25.12
N GLU A 257 -4.86 0.34 -24.29
CA GLU A 257 -4.99 1.65 -23.68
C GLU A 257 -4.80 1.56 -22.16
N VAL A 258 -4.18 2.59 -21.60
CA VAL A 258 -4.12 2.83 -20.16
C VAL A 258 -4.97 4.05 -19.84
N GLY A 259 -5.81 3.95 -18.83
CA GLY A 259 -6.67 5.03 -18.40
C GLY A 259 -6.70 5.17 -16.88
N TRP A 260 -7.15 6.35 -16.43
CA TRP A 260 -7.34 6.66 -15.02
C TRP A 260 -8.71 7.25 -14.77
N PHE A 261 -9.35 6.76 -13.72
CA PHE A 261 -10.49 7.45 -13.13
C PHE A 261 -9.99 8.35 -12.01
N TYR A 262 -10.46 9.57 -11.94
CA TYR A 262 -10.10 10.53 -10.92
C TYR A 262 -11.33 11.30 -10.43
N CYS A 263 -11.26 11.86 -9.22
CA CYS A 263 -12.29 12.74 -8.70
C CYS A 263 -12.04 14.17 -9.18
N SER A 264 -13.05 14.80 -9.75
CA SER A 264 -12.97 16.21 -10.14
C SER A 264 -13.12 17.13 -8.94
N GLY A 265 -12.64 18.36 -9.06
CA GLY A 265 -12.77 19.36 -8.00
C GLY A 265 -14.21 19.80 -7.75
N SER A 266 -15.11 19.50 -8.71
CA SER A 266 -16.54 19.80 -8.66
C SER A 266 -17.41 18.61 -8.19
N SER A 267 -16.81 17.48 -7.82
CA SER A 267 -17.51 16.24 -7.42
C SER A 267 -17.62 16.12 -5.93
#